data_7999d197fbbdabfc2629dbbb8de1cc9f
#
_entry.id   7999d197fbbdabfc2629dbbb8de1cc9f
#
_cell.length_a   1.000
_cell.length_b   1.000
_cell.length_c   1.000
_cell.angle_alpha   90.00
_cell.angle_beta   90.00
_cell.angle_gamma   90.00
#
_symmetry.space_group_name_H-M   'P 1'
#
loop_
_entity.id
_entity.type
_entity.pdbx_description
1 polymer ?
#
loop_
_entity_poly.entity_id
_entity_poly.type
_entity_poly.pdbx_seq_one_letter_code
_entity_poly.pdbx_strand_id
1 'polypeptide(L)'
;MVERPNLNRRQRADRILDSARDLLLRWGYRKVTIDELAAHAGVGKGTIYLHWRSCEDVFHAVSSREAAAMTDAIVDALQTDPAEVALHRYLRRLFVEAMDRPVLRALYTRDADTLDKFLVAANHQRLEESKLGVNRDYLGVLAAEGMLRPDLRPSDLDYTLPTIVFGFFAAEPYLSPAIELSLQQKADQLAETIRRAFEPADTPAKDTLKRAAAKAIPIFERLGRDYGAATYGGGDDDDRAGF
;
A
#
# COMPACT_ATOMS: atom_id res chain seq x y z
N MET A 1 28.62 -22.24 3.79
CA MET A 1 28.35 -22.14 2.35
C MET A 1 27.01 -22.81 2.09
N VAL A 2 25.87 -22.16 2.54
CA VAL A 2 24.50 -22.72 2.48
C VAL A 2 23.48 -21.62 2.15
N GLU A 3 23.74 -20.77 1.13
CA GLU A 3 22.78 -19.70 0.74
C GLU A 3 22.14 -19.87 -0.64
N ARG A 4 22.47 -20.91 -1.40
CA ARG A 4 21.95 -21.07 -2.77
C ARG A 4 20.50 -21.56 -2.91
N PRO A 5 19.89 -22.36 -2.01
CA PRO A 5 18.50 -22.80 -2.16
C PRO A 5 17.49 -21.66 -1.98
N ASN A 6 17.74 -20.73 -1.05
CA ASN A 6 16.79 -19.63 -0.75
C ASN A 6 16.77 -18.53 -1.83
N LEU A 7 17.91 -18.17 -2.39
CA LEU A 7 17.94 -17.23 -3.52
C LEU A 7 17.15 -17.77 -4.73
N ASN A 8 17.35 -19.03 -5.07
CA ASN A 8 16.64 -19.65 -6.19
C ASN A 8 15.11 -19.73 -5.95
N ARG A 9 14.66 -19.95 -4.70
CA ARG A 9 13.24 -19.97 -4.34
C ARG A 9 12.62 -18.56 -4.48
N ARG A 10 13.27 -17.53 -3.95
CA ARG A 10 12.82 -16.15 -4.02
C ARG A 10 12.76 -15.61 -5.46
N GLN A 11 13.81 -15.86 -6.25
CA GLN A 11 13.83 -15.48 -7.66
C GLN A 11 12.71 -16.14 -8.49
N ARG A 12 12.34 -17.39 -8.16
CA ARG A 12 11.20 -18.06 -8.78
C ARG A 12 9.87 -17.41 -8.36
N ALA A 13 9.72 -17.08 -7.08
CA ALA A 13 8.55 -16.38 -6.59
C ALA A 13 8.40 -15.01 -7.30
N ASP A 14 9.46 -14.23 -7.41
CA ASP A 14 9.45 -12.93 -8.08
C ASP A 14 9.03 -13.05 -9.55
N ARG A 15 9.54 -14.04 -10.31
CA ARG A 15 9.10 -14.29 -11.69
C ARG A 15 7.62 -14.65 -11.80
N ILE A 16 7.10 -15.43 -10.84
CA ILE A 16 5.66 -15.76 -10.81
C ILE A 16 4.84 -14.51 -10.53
N LEU A 17 5.27 -13.66 -9.58
CA LEU A 17 4.59 -12.41 -9.25
C LEU A 17 4.64 -11.40 -10.42
N ASP A 18 5.75 -11.31 -11.15
CA ASP A 18 5.85 -10.47 -12.34
C ASP A 18 4.89 -10.94 -13.44
N SER A 19 4.84 -12.25 -13.68
CA SER A 19 3.90 -12.85 -14.62
C SER A 19 2.44 -12.63 -14.20
N ALA A 20 2.14 -12.78 -12.91
CA ALA A 20 0.81 -12.54 -12.37
C ALA A 20 0.38 -11.07 -12.51
N ARG A 21 1.30 -10.13 -12.23
CA ARG A 21 1.07 -8.70 -12.44
C ARG A 21 0.72 -8.39 -13.90
N ASP A 22 1.50 -8.91 -14.84
CA ASP A 22 1.27 -8.68 -16.28
C ASP A 22 -0.08 -9.25 -16.75
N LEU A 23 -0.42 -10.46 -16.32
CA LEU A 23 -1.70 -11.10 -16.65
C LEU A 23 -2.88 -10.36 -16.03
N LEU A 24 -2.76 -9.94 -14.75
CA LEU A 24 -3.77 -9.17 -14.04
C LEU A 24 -4.10 -7.86 -14.78
N LEU A 25 -3.07 -7.13 -15.21
CA LEU A 25 -3.24 -5.84 -15.89
C LEU A 25 -3.75 -5.97 -17.32
N ARG A 26 -3.50 -7.11 -18.00
CA ARG A 26 -3.96 -7.35 -19.38
C ARG A 26 -5.36 -7.93 -19.47
N TRP A 27 -5.69 -8.87 -18.59
CA TRP A 27 -6.91 -9.68 -18.73
C TRP A 27 -7.89 -9.50 -17.58
N GLY A 28 -7.46 -8.82 -16.51
CA GLY A 28 -8.23 -8.72 -15.29
C GLY A 28 -8.25 -10.02 -14.48
N TYR A 29 -8.62 -9.90 -13.21
CA TYR A 29 -8.59 -10.98 -12.24
C TYR A 29 -9.38 -12.25 -12.65
N ARG A 30 -10.57 -12.08 -13.27
CA ARG A 30 -11.49 -13.19 -13.57
C ARG A 30 -10.99 -14.17 -14.62
N LYS A 31 -10.08 -13.73 -15.48
CA LYS A 31 -9.62 -14.50 -16.63
C LYS A 31 -8.31 -15.24 -16.41
N VAL A 32 -7.62 -14.97 -15.30
CA VAL A 32 -6.31 -15.56 -15.03
C VAL A 32 -6.48 -16.82 -14.18
N THR A 33 -5.95 -17.92 -14.70
CA THR A 33 -5.91 -19.23 -14.04
C THR A 33 -4.49 -19.59 -13.64
N ILE A 34 -4.34 -20.54 -12.72
CA ILE A 34 -3.02 -21.11 -12.34
C ILE A 34 -2.32 -21.72 -13.57
N ASP A 35 -3.07 -22.27 -14.53
CA ASP A 35 -2.51 -22.84 -15.78
C ASP A 35 -1.84 -21.79 -16.64
N GLU A 36 -2.55 -20.70 -16.87
CA GLU A 36 -2.06 -19.56 -17.66
C GLU A 36 -0.88 -18.88 -16.96
N LEU A 37 -0.98 -18.73 -15.65
CA LEU A 37 0.11 -18.16 -14.84
C LEU A 37 1.37 -19.05 -14.91
N ALA A 38 1.23 -20.37 -14.77
CA ALA A 38 2.33 -21.31 -14.86
C ALA A 38 3.00 -21.28 -16.24
N ALA A 39 2.17 -21.27 -17.30
CA ALA A 39 2.65 -21.18 -18.68
C ALA A 39 3.39 -19.84 -18.93
N HIS A 40 2.84 -18.72 -18.47
CA HIS A 40 3.43 -17.39 -18.65
C HIS A 40 4.73 -17.23 -17.86
N ALA A 41 4.77 -17.74 -16.62
CA ALA A 41 5.96 -17.70 -15.77
C ALA A 41 7.06 -18.72 -16.15
N GLY A 42 6.75 -19.65 -17.07
CA GLY A 42 7.66 -20.72 -17.45
C GLY A 42 7.98 -21.69 -16.31
N VAL A 43 6.99 -22.00 -15.46
CA VAL A 43 7.12 -22.92 -14.33
C VAL A 43 6.02 -23.98 -14.34
N GLY A 44 6.21 -25.09 -13.61
CA GLY A 44 5.14 -26.04 -13.37
C GLY A 44 4.10 -25.50 -12.35
N LYS A 45 2.83 -25.92 -12.45
CA LYS A 45 1.79 -25.58 -11.46
C LYS A 45 2.21 -25.91 -10.02
N GLY A 46 2.87 -27.06 -9.82
CA GLY A 46 3.39 -27.47 -8.52
C GLY A 46 4.35 -26.45 -7.92
N THR A 47 5.12 -25.73 -8.76
CA THR A 47 6.01 -24.66 -8.30
C THR A 47 5.22 -23.47 -7.75
N ILE A 48 4.09 -23.12 -8.35
CA ILE A 48 3.23 -22.04 -7.84
C ILE A 48 2.64 -22.46 -6.49
N TYR A 49 2.13 -23.69 -6.38
CA TYR A 49 1.54 -24.21 -5.14
C TYR A 49 2.54 -24.38 -3.99
N LEU A 50 3.85 -24.41 -4.26
CA LEU A 50 4.88 -24.34 -3.20
C LEU A 50 4.97 -22.98 -2.53
N HIS A 51 4.42 -21.92 -3.14
CA HIS A 51 4.45 -20.55 -2.62
C HIS A 51 3.07 -20.04 -2.22
N TRP A 52 2.03 -20.35 -3.01
CA TRP A 52 0.67 -19.82 -2.81
C TRP A 52 -0.37 -20.92 -3.06
N ARG A 53 -1.44 -20.93 -2.28
CA ARG A 53 -2.46 -21.99 -2.30
C ARG A 53 -3.48 -21.81 -3.42
N SER A 54 -3.67 -20.57 -3.89
CA SER A 54 -4.67 -20.20 -4.89
C SER A 54 -4.17 -19.05 -5.79
N CYS A 55 -4.90 -18.80 -6.87
CA CYS A 55 -4.65 -17.64 -7.73
C CYS A 55 -4.88 -16.32 -6.97
N GLU A 56 -5.88 -16.33 -6.09
CA GLU A 56 -6.17 -15.22 -5.18
C GLU A 56 -4.95 -14.87 -4.32
N ASP A 57 -4.31 -15.87 -3.70
CA ASP A 57 -3.11 -15.66 -2.87
C ASP A 57 -1.96 -15.06 -3.68
N VAL A 58 -1.79 -15.47 -4.94
CA VAL A 58 -0.77 -14.88 -5.84
C VAL A 58 -1.06 -13.41 -6.09
N PHE A 59 -2.32 -13.04 -6.35
CA PHE A 59 -2.68 -11.64 -6.59
C PHE A 59 -2.60 -10.79 -5.33
N HIS A 60 -2.92 -11.36 -4.17
CA HIS A 60 -2.66 -10.72 -2.89
C HIS A 60 -1.18 -10.44 -2.68
N ALA A 61 -0.33 -11.41 -3.02
CA ALA A 61 1.12 -11.25 -2.96
C ALA A 61 1.62 -10.15 -3.93
N VAL A 62 1.07 -10.06 -5.15
CA VAL A 62 1.37 -8.97 -6.10
C VAL A 62 1.01 -7.61 -5.49
N SER A 63 -0.20 -7.48 -4.92
CA SER A 63 -0.65 -6.24 -4.31
C SER A 63 0.17 -5.85 -3.08
N SER A 64 0.53 -6.83 -2.26
CA SER A 64 1.40 -6.63 -1.08
C SER A 64 2.80 -6.18 -1.50
N ARG A 65 3.36 -6.73 -2.57
CA ARG A 65 4.65 -6.31 -3.12
C ARG A 65 4.63 -4.85 -3.60
N GLU A 66 3.59 -4.45 -4.31
CA GLU A 66 3.43 -3.07 -4.77
C GLU A 66 3.21 -2.11 -3.58
N ALA A 67 2.46 -2.53 -2.57
CA ALA A 67 2.24 -1.75 -1.35
C ALA A 67 3.52 -1.62 -0.50
N ALA A 68 4.35 -2.68 -0.42
CA ALA A 68 5.66 -2.60 0.21
C ALA A 68 6.55 -1.57 -0.49
N ALA A 69 6.66 -1.63 -1.82
CA ALA A 69 7.44 -0.66 -2.60
C ALA A 69 6.92 0.79 -2.47
N MET A 70 5.59 0.97 -2.36
CA MET A 70 5.00 2.28 -2.06
C MET A 70 5.40 2.76 -0.66
N THR A 71 5.38 1.88 0.33
CA THR A 71 5.75 2.22 1.71
C THR A 71 7.23 2.56 1.83
N ASP A 72 8.11 1.83 1.13
CA ASP A 72 9.54 2.14 1.05
C ASP A 72 9.77 3.55 0.46
N ALA A 73 9.07 3.91 -0.63
CA ALA A 73 9.16 5.25 -1.21
C ALA A 73 8.68 6.36 -0.25
N ILE A 74 7.70 6.07 0.61
CA ILE A 74 7.25 6.99 1.67
C ILE A 74 8.34 7.14 2.75
N VAL A 75 8.95 6.04 3.19
CA VAL A 75 10.04 6.06 4.18
C VAL A 75 11.25 6.83 3.63
N ASP A 76 11.67 6.57 2.40
CA ASP A 76 12.77 7.28 1.74
C ASP A 76 12.51 8.80 1.67
N ALA A 77 11.26 9.18 1.38
CA ALA A 77 10.87 10.58 1.36
C ALA A 77 10.96 11.24 2.74
N LEU A 78 10.47 10.57 3.79
CA LEU A 78 10.56 11.03 5.18
C LEU A 78 12.01 11.18 5.67
N GLN A 79 12.89 10.27 5.25
CA GLN A 79 14.33 10.32 5.56
C GLN A 79 15.02 11.48 4.83
N THR A 80 14.60 11.77 3.60
CA THR A 80 15.17 12.84 2.77
C THR A 80 14.67 14.22 3.19
N ASP A 81 13.37 14.36 3.43
CA ASP A 81 12.75 15.62 3.88
C ASP A 81 11.78 15.34 5.04
N PRO A 82 12.17 15.65 6.30
CA PRO A 82 11.28 15.47 7.46
C PRO A 82 9.93 16.20 7.35
N ALA A 83 9.80 17.20 6.48
CA ALA A 83 8.52 17.87 6.28
C ALA A 83 7.48 16.99 5.59
N GLU A 84 7.89 15.90 4.93
CA GLU A 84 6.97 14.88 4.38
C GLU A 84 6.12 14.20 5.46
N VAL A 85 6.47 14.34 6.75
CA VAL A 85 5.66 13.84 7.87
C VAL A 85 4.35 14.63 8.07
N ALA A 86 4.20 15.83 7.55
CA ALA A 86 2.95 16.58 7.63
C ALA A 86 1.82 15.82 6.92
N LEU A 87 0.63 15.76 7.52
CA LEU A 87 -0.48 14.92 7.05
C LEU A 87 -0.81 15.17 5.57
N HIS A 88 -0.88 16.46 5.17
CA HIS A 88 -1.16 16.83 3.79
C HIS A 88 -0.07 16.36 2.81
N ARG A 89 1.21 16.42 3.20
CA ARG A 89 2.32 16.00 2.34
C ARG A 89 2.40 14.48 2.23
N TYR A 90 2.23 13.79 3.36
CA TYR A 90 2.15 12.33 3.38
C TYR A 90 1.02 11.80 2.48
N LEU A 91 -0.20 12.34 2.62
CA LEU A 91 -1.34 11.90 1.82
C LEU A 91 -1.23 12.28 0.34
N ARG A 92 -0.61 13.43 0.04
CA ARG A 92 -0.23 13.79 -1.33
C ARG A 92 0.68 12.72 -1.95
N ARG A 93 1.74 12.36 -1.24
CA ARG A 93 2.68 11.33 -1.68
C ARG A 93 2.02 9.98 -1.82
N LEU A 94 1.28 9.56 -0.81
CA LEU A 94 0.51 8.31 -0.86
C LEU A 94 -0.37 8.24 -2.12
N PHE A 95 -1.06 9.32 -2.44
CA PHE A 95 -1.92 9.39 -3.63
C PHE A 95 -1.11 9.24 -4.92
N VAL A 96 -0.02 9.98 -5.08
CA VAL A 96 0.85 9.88 -6.27
C VAL A 96 1.43 8.48 -6.41
N GLU A 97 2.03 7.97 -5.34
CA GLU A 97 2.66 6.64 -5.33
C GLU A 97 1.66 5.51 -5.65
N ALA A 98 0.43 5.61 -5.14
CA ALA A 98 -0.61 4.63 -5.42
C ALA A 98 -1.10 4.72 -6.88
N MET A 99 -1.30 5.92 -7.39
CA MET A 99 -1.82 6.13 -8.75
C MET A 99 -0.79 5.83 -9.84
N ASP A 100 0.50 5.98 -9.55
CA ASP A 100 1.60 5.62 -10.46
C ASP A 100 1.85 4.10 -10.52
N ARG A 101 1.28 3.31 -9.60
CA ARG A 101 1.36 1.85 -9.61
C ARG A 101 0.07 1.25 -10.13
N PRO A 102 0.05 0.66 -11.34
CA PRO A 102 -1.20 0.22 -11.99
C PRO A 102 -2.03 -0.75 -11.14
N VAL A 103 -1.40 -1.67 -10.41
CA VAL A 103 -2.11 -2.62 -9.53
C VAL A 103 -2.77 -1.90 -8.35
N LEU A 104 -2.05 -0.99 -7.68
CA LEU A 104 -2.61 -0.21 -6.57
C LEU A 104 -3.69 0.76 -7.07
N ARG A 105 -3.46 1.41 -8.21
CA ARG A 105 -4.47 2.26 -8.83
C ARG A 105 -5.78 1.51 -9.03
N ALA A 106 -5.74 0.33 -9.64
CA ALA A 106 -6.93 -0.49 -9.84
C ALA A 106 -7.62 -0.86 -8.51
N LEU A 107 -6.85 -1.19 -7.47
CA LEU A 107 -7.36 -1.44 -6.11
C LEU A 107 -8.06 -0.23 -5.49
N TYR A 108 -7.42 0.92 -5.55
CA TYR A 108 -7.94 2.14 -4.92
C TYR A 108 -9.11 2.76 -5.69
N THR A 109 -9.11 2.68 -7.03
CA THR A 109 -10.20 3.18 -7.86
C THR A 109 -11.36 2.19 -7.99
N ARG A 110 -11.25 1.01 -7.37
CA ARG A 110 -12.23 -0.07 -7.46
C ARG A 110 -12.61 -0.38 -8.91
N ASP A 111 -11.61 -0.51 -9.76
CA ASP A 111 -11.80 -0.99 -11.12
C ASP A 111 -12.37 -2.43 -11.07
N ALA A 112 -13.72 -2.48 -11.18
CA ALA A 112 -14.49 -3.72 -11.05
C ALA A 112 -14.05 -4.78 -12.07
N ASP A 113 -13.63 -4.37 -13.25
CA ASP A 113 -13.22 -5.29 -14.31
C ASP A 113 -11.88 -5.97 -13.96
N THR A 114 -11.03 -5.28 -13.23
CA THR A 114 -9.72 -5.80 -12.82
C THR A 114 -9.76 -6.58 -11.50
N LEU A 115 -10.67 -6.25 -10.57
CA LEU A 115 -10.54 -6.68 -9.17
C LEU A 115 -11.82 -7.20 -8.48
N ASP A 116 -12.89 -7.46 -9.18
CA ASP A 116 -14.28 -7.69 -8.72
C ASP A 116 -14.50 -8.64 -7.50
N LYS A 117 -13.60 -9.55 -7.18
CA LYS A 117 -13.73 -10.48 -6.04
C LYS A 117 -12.51 -10.49 -5.11
N PHE A 118 -11.47 -9.81 -5.51
CA PHE A 118 -10.19 -9.82 -4.83
C PHE A 118 -10.25 -9.19 -3.43
N LEU A 119 -11.16 -8.24 -3.23
CA LEU A 119 -11.28 -7.48 -1.99
C LEU A 119 -11.99 -8.23 -0.84
N VAL A 120 -12.51 -9.45 -1.08
CA VAL A 120 -13.38 -10.17 -0.13
C VAL A 120 -12.68 -11.34 0.59
N ALA A 121 -11.47 -11.70 0.23
CA ALA A 121 -10.80 -12.90 0.76
C ALA A 121 -10.24 -12.72 2.19
N ALA A 122 -10.33 -13.78 2.99
CA ALA A 122 -10.06 -13.81 4.44
C ALA A 122 -8.63 -13.44 4.90
N ASN A 123 -7.65 -13.42 4.00
CA ASN A 123 -6.27 -13.00 4.35
C ASN A 123 -6.10 -11.48 4.49
N HIS A 124 -7.15 -10.69 4.17
CA HIS A 124 -7.15 -9.25 4.32
C HIS A 124 -7.18 -8.76 5.77
N GLN A 125 -7.82 -9.51 6.67
CA GLN A 125 -8.12 -9.01 8.01
C GLN A 125 -6.85 -8.60 8.77
N ARG A 126 -5.81 -9.44 8.78
CA ARG A 126 -4.56 -9.15 9.49
C ARG A 126 -3.82 -7.94 8.91
N LEU A 127 -3.83 -7.80 7.59
CA LEU A 127 -3.19 -6.67 6.92
C LEU A 127 -4.01 -5.38 7.08
N GLU A 128 -5.33 -5.46 7.07
CA GLU A 128 -6.21 -4.33 7.38
C GLU A 128 -6.06 -3.88 8.84
N GLU A 129 -5.94 -4.80 9.79
CA GLU A 129 -5.64 -4.49 11.19
C GLU A 129 -4.28 -3.77 11.32
N SER A 130 -3.25 -4.21 10.57
CA SER A 130 -1.94 -3.55 10.53
C SER A 130 -2.05 -2.13 9.98
N LYS A 131 -2.75 -1.93 8.87
CA LYS A 131 -2.99 -0.60 8.27
C LYS A 131 -3.71 0.34 9.24
N LEU A 132 -4.76 -0.15 9.89
CA LEU A 132 -5.50 0.64 10.88
C LEU A 132 -4.62 1.01 12.08
N GLY A 133 -3.80 0.06 12.56
CA GLY A 133 -2.82 0.29 13.61
C GLY A 133 -1.80 1.36 13.23
N VAL A 134 -1.22 1.26 12.04
CA VAL A 134 -0.26 2.23 11.52
C VAL A 134 -0.87 3.62 11.38
N ASN A 135 -2.08 3.73 10.85
CA ASN A 135 -2.77 5.01 10.74
C ASN A 135 -3.00 5.65 12.11
N ARG A 136 -3.44 4.86 13.09
CA ARG A 136 -3.66 5.35 14.45
C ARG A 136 -2.36 5.81 15.12
N ASP A 137 -1.31 5.00 15.01
CA ASP A 137 0.00 5.32 15.58
C ASP A 137 0.58 6.60 14.96
N TYR A 138 0.50 6.72 13.63
CA TYR A 138 0.97 7.91 12.90
C TYR A 138 0.17 9.17 13.27
N LEU A 139 -1.16 9.12 13.27
CA LEU A 139 -2.00 10.24 13.69
C LEU A 139 -1.75 10.62 15.16
N GLY A 140 -1.47 9.61 16.01
CA GLY A 140 -1.05 9.82 17.40
C GLY A 140 0.26 10.61 17.51
N VAL A 141 1.24 10.33 16.64
CA VAL A 141 2.49 11.11 16.57
C VAL A 141 2.19 12.55 16.18
N LEU A 142 1.39 12.78 15.15
CA LEU A 142 1.05 14.14 14.70
C LEU A 142 0.30 14.94 15.77
N ALA A 143 -0.65 14.31 16.46
CA ALA A 143 -1.38 14.94 17.55
C ALA A 143 -0.47 15.32 18.71
N ALA A 144 0.44 14.42 19.13
CA ALA A 144 1.39 14.65 20.22
C ALA A 144 2.40 15.77 19.91
N GLU A 145 2.74 15.96 18.64
CA GLU A 145 3.61 17.05 18.18
C GLU A 145 2.85 18.36 17.84
N GLY A 146 1.54 18.40 18.08
CA GLY A 146 0.70 19.58 17.80
C GLY A 146 0.52 19.89 16.31
N MET A 147 0.65 18.86 15.45
CA MET A 147 0.55 19.00 14.01
C MET A 147 -0.87 18.74 13.49
N LEU A 148 -1.81 18.43 14.38
CA LEU A 148 -3.24 18.35 14.08
C LEU A 148 -3.98 19.45 14.84
N ARG A 149 -5.10 19.90 14.30
CA ARG A 149 -5.97 20.88 14.96
C ARG A 149 -6.46 20.33 16.31
N PRO A 150 -6.38 21.12 17.40
CA PRO A 150 -6.72 20.64 18.74
C PRO A 150 -8.22 20.44 18.98
N ASP A 151 -9.10 20.94 18.09
CA ASP A 151 -10.54 20.80 18.15
C ASP A 151 -11.08 19.53 17.47
N LEU A 152 -10.19 18.74 16.83
CA LEU A 152 -10.58 17.48 16.19
C LEU A 152 -10.82 16.38 17.21
N ARG A 153 -11.93 15.67 17.05
CA ARG A 153 -12.20 14.46 17.83
C ARG A 153 -11.58 13.24 17.14
N PRO A 154 -11.14 12.21 17.86
CA PRO A 154 -10.64 10.97 17.25
C PRO A 154 -11.62 10.36 16.22
N SER A 155 -12.93 10.40 16.51
CA SER A 155 -13.97 9.93 15.59
C SER A 155 -14.00 10.68 14.24
N ASP A 156 -13.60 11.96 14.23
CA ASP A 156 -13.57 12.76 13.01
C ASP A 156 -12.40 12.30 12.12
N LEU A 157 -11.27 11.94 12.71
CA LEU A 157 -10.13 11.37 12.01
C LEU A 157 -10.41 9.96 11.49
N ASP A 158 -11.08 9.13 12.29
CA ASP A 158 -11.38 7.73 11.93
C ASP A 158 -12.39 7.63 10.77
N TYR A 159 -13.28 8.59 10.59
CA TYR A 159 -14.31 8.58 9.54
C TYR A 159 -14.02 9.58 8.42
N THR A 160 -13.82 10.85 8.75
CA THR A 160 -13.79 11.92 7.74
C THR A 160 -12.53 11.86 6.90
N LEU A 161 -11.37 11.60 7.53
CA LEU A 161 -10.09 11.53 6.82
C LEU A 161 -10.07 10.41 5.76
N PRO A 162 -10.35 9.13 6.09
CA PRO A 162 -10.37 8.08 5.07
C PRO A 162 -11.48 8.30 4.03
N THR A 163 -12.62 8.90 4.39
CA THR A 163 -13.70 9.23 3.44
C THR A 163 -13.24 10.24 2.40
N ILE A 164 -12.54 11.30 2.81
CA ILE A 164 -11.95 12.29 1.88
C ILE A 164 -10.93 11.61 0.96
N VAL A 165 -9.97 10.90 1.55
CA VAL A 165 -8.89 10.24 0.80
C VAL A 165 -9.47 9.24 -0.20
N PHE A 166 -10.41 8.39 0.25
CA PHE A 166 -11.08 7.44 -0.62
C PHE A 166 -11.87 8.13 -1.74
N GLY A 167 -12.53 9.26 -1.43
CA GLY A 167 -13.25 10.05 -2.44
C GLY A 167 -12.33 10.51 -3.57
N PHE A 168 -11.12 10.95 -3.28
CA PHE A 168 -10.15 11.35 -4.31
C PHE A 168 -9.71 10.18 -5.20
N PHE A 169 -9.58 8.98 -4.64
CA PHE A 169 -9.27 7.79 -5.45
C PHE A 169 -10.46 7.32 -6.30
N ALA A 170 -11.65 7.30 -5.72
CA ALA A 170 -12.82 6.67 -6.32
C ALA A 170 -13.61 7.60 -7.27
N ALA A 171 -13.39 8.91 -7.22
CA ALA A 171 -14.19 9.87 -7.98
C ALA A 171 -13.87 9.90 -9.48
N GLU A 172 -12.68 9.50 -9.89
CA GLU A 172 -12.18 9.60 -11.26
C GLU A 172 -13.19 9.16 -12.34
N PRO A 173 -13.81 7.97 -12.26
CA PRO A 173 -14.75 7.50 -13.27
C PRO A 173 -16.05 8.31 -13.35
N TYR A 174 -16.34 9.13 -12.34
CA TYR A 174 -17.60 9.89 -12.20
C TYR A 174 -17.43 11.38 -12.52
N LEU A 175 -16.18 11.83 -12.72
CA LEU A 175 -15.91 13.22 -13.05
C LEU A 175 -16.11 13.49 -14.54
N SER A 176 -16.45 14.74 -14.86
CA SER A 176 -16.56 15.17 -16.26
C SER A 176 -15.23 15.03 -16.99
N PRO A 177 -15.19 14.47 -18.21
CA PRO A 177 -13.98 14.44 -19.04
C PRO A 177 -13.38 15.82 -19.32
N ALA A 178 -14.18 16.90 -19.15
CA ALA A 178 -13.70 18.28 -19.29
C ALA A 178 -12.79 18.74 -18.13
N ILE A 179 -12.68 17.95 -17.06
CA ILE A 179 -11.79 18.25 -15.93
C ILE A 179 -10.41 17.65 -16.24
N GLU A 180 -9.59 18.40 -16.95
CA GLU A 180 -8.23 18.01 -17.32
C GLU A 180 -7.22 18.43 -16.24
N LEU A 181 -7.08 17.63 -15.18
CA LEU A 181 -6.05 17.81 -14.17
C LEU A 181 -4.99 16.71 -14.27
N SER A 182 -3.73 17.10 -14.24
CA SER A 182 -2.62 16.16 -14.09
C SER A 182 -2.69 15.43 -12.73
N LEU A 183 -2.03 14.28 -12.62
CA LEU A 183 -1.92 13.56 -11.34
C LEU A 183 -1.39 14.45 -10.22
N GLN A 184 -0.39 15.27 -10.51
CA GLN A 184 0.20 16.19 -9.53
C GLN A 184 -0.81 17.26 -9.08
N GLN A 185 -1.57 17.83 -10.00
CA GLN A 185 -2.61 18.81 -9.65
C GLN A 185 -3.72 18.19 -8.79
N LYS A 186 -4.15 16.95 -9.08
CA LYS A 186 -5.11 16.20 -8.24
C LYS A 186 -4.54 15.95 -6.84
N ALA A 187 -3.28 15.55 -6.75
CA ALA A 187 -2.58 15.35 -5.49
C ALA A 187 -2.45 16.65 -4.68
N ASP A 188 -2.20 17.79 -5.35
CA ASP A 188 -2.14 19.11 -4.71
C ASP A 188 -3.51 19.54 -4.17
N GLN A 189 -4.60 19.23 -4.87
CA GLN A 189 -5.96 19.48 -4.37
C GLN A 189 -6.29 18.64 -3.12
N LEU A 190 -5.90 17.37 -3.12
CA LEU A 190 -6.01 16.52 -1.93
C LEU A 190 -5.23 17.13 -0.76
N ALA A 191 -3.95 17.45 -0.98
CA ALA A 191 -3.09 18.02 0.04
C ALA A 191 -3.68 19.30 0.64
N GLU A 192 -4.14 20.22 -0.20
CA GLU A 192 -4.72 21.48 0.28
C GLU A 192 -6.03 21.25 1.06
N THR A 193 -6.86 20.30 0.64
CA THR A 193 -8.08 19.91 1.36
C THR A 193 -7.73 19.37 2.75
N ILE A 194 -6.77 18.47 2.84
CA ILE A 194 -6.30 17.87 4.10
C ILE A 194 -5.69 18.94 5.01
N ARG A 195 -4.83 19.80 4.47
CA ARG A 195 -4.18 20.87 5.23
C ARG A 195 -5.21 21.78 5.90
N ARG A 196 -6.20 22.23 5.14
CA ARG A 196 -7.26 23.12 5.66
C ARG A 196 -8.18 22.45 6.67
N ALA A 197 -8.47 21.16 6.46
CA ALA A 197 -9.42 20.46 7.32
C ALA A 197 -8.81 20.00 8.65
N PHE A 198 -7.55 19.57 8.66
CA PHE A 198 -6.98 18.81 9.77
C PHE A 198 -5.76 19.42 10.42
N GLU A 199 -5.04 20.33 9.75
CA GLU A 199 -3.81 20.90 10.29
C GLU A 199 -4.01 22.31 10.86
N PRO A 200 -3.21 22.72 11.85
CA PRO A 200 -3.19 24.10 12.32
C PRO A 200 -2.85 25.09 11.20
N ALA A 201 -3.27 26.35 11.35
CA ALA A 201 -2.93 27.38 10.38
C ALA A 201 -1.43 27.68 10.32
N ASP A 202 -0.75 27.55 11.46
CA ASP A 202 0.68 27.82 11.58
C ASP A 202 1.51 26.63 11.07
N THR A 203 2.56 26.93 10.31
CA THR A 203 3.49 25.91 9.83
C THR A 203 4.33 25.37 11.01
N PRO A 204 4.44 24.05 11.20
CA PRO A 204 5.26 23.47 12.25
C PRO A 204 6.74 23.87 12.15
N ALA A 205 7.38 24.10 13.29
CA ALA A 205 8.81 24.38 13.35
C ALA A 205 9.64 23.20 12.79
N LYS A 206 10.82 23.49 12.22
CA LYS A 206 11.70 22.45 11.64
C LYS A 206 12.05 21.33 12.63
N ASP A 207 12.26 21.67 13.90
CA ASP A 207 12.59 20.65 14.92
C ASP A 207 11.38 19.79 15.28
N THR A 208 10.17 20.33 15.23
CA THR A 208 8.93 19.55 15.37
C THR A 208 8.78 18.53 14.23
N LEU A 209 8.99 18.98 12.98
CA LEU A 209 8.96 18.10 11.80
C LEU A 209 9.99 16.97 11.92
N LYS A 210 11.23 17.27 12.34
CA LYS A 210 12.28 16.26 12.56
C LYS A 210 11.89 15.24 13.64
N ARG A 211 11.36 15.70 14.78
CA ARG A 211 10.91 14.79 15.85
C ARG A 211 9.75 13.91 15.40
N ALA A 212 8.77 14.48 14.72
CA ALA A 212 7.63 13.74 14.19
C ALA A 212 8.08 12.71 13.15
N ALA A 213 8.93 13.06 12.20
CA ALA A 213 9.48 12.16 11.19
C ALA A 213 10.26 11.00 11.83
N ALA A 214 11.13 11.29 12.80
CA ALA A 214 11.88 10.24 13.52
C ALA A 214 10.98 9.23 14.23
N LYS A 215 9.79 9.65 14.71
CA LYS A 215 8.79 8.76 15.33
C LYS A 215 7.93 8.03 14.30
N ALA A 216 7.65 8.65 13.15
CA ALA A 216 6.79 8.08 12.11
C ALA A 216 7.52 7.03 11.24
N ILE A 217 8.81 7.20 10.95
CA ILE A 217 9.60 6.27 10.13
C ILE A 217 9.46 4.82 10.60
N PRO A 218 9.73 4.46 11.88
CA PRO A 218 9.62 3.07 12.32
C PRO A 218 8.19 2.50 12.23
N ILE A 219 7.16 3.36 12.25
CA ILE A 219 5.77 2.96 12.06
C ILE A 219 5.56 2.48 10.63
N PHE A 220 6.02 3.24 9.64
CA PHE A 220 5.93 2.87 8.22
C PHE A 220 6.86 1.71 7.85
N GLU A 221 8.06 1.64 8.41
CA GLU A 221 8.95 0.49 8.22
C GLU A 221 8.32 -0.83 8.72
N ARG A 222 7.56 -0.78 9.82
CA ARG A 222 6.80 -1.94 10.30
C ARG A 222 5.76 -2.35 9.25
N LEU A 223 5.00 -1.42 8.69
CA LEU A 223 4.02 -1.69 7.64
C LEU A 223 4.69 -2.30 6.39
N GLY A 224 5.84 -1.77 5.97
CA GLY A 224 6.61 -2.32 4.87
C GLY A 224 7.03 -3.78 5.10
N ARG A 225 7.47 -4.09 6.33
CA ARG A 225 7.78 -5.49 6.71
C ARG A 225 6.55 -6.40 6.68
N ASP A 226 5.39 -5.93 7.15
CA ASP A 226 4.14 -6.70 7.15
C ASP A 226 3.70 -6.99 5.70
N TYR A 227 3.81 -6.02 4.80
CA TYR A 227 3.58 -6.23 3.37
C TYR A 227 4.59 -7.20 2.76
N GLY A 228 5.88 -7.06 3.10
CA GLY A 228 6.93 -7.98 2.65
C GLY A 228 6.68 -9.43 3.08
N ALA A 229 6.25 -9.63 4.32
CA ALA A 229 5.86 -10.95 4.84
C ALA A 229 4.62 -11.51 4.11
N ALA A 230 3.63 -10.68 3.83
CA ALA A 230 2.44 -11.08 3.07
C ALA A 230 2.74 -11.43 1.60
N THR A 231 3.80 -10.86 1.02
CA THR A 231 4.23 -11.11 -0.37
C THR A 231 4.70 -12.54 -0.60
N TYR A 232 5.49 -13.09 0.30
CA TYR A 232 6.14 -14.38 0.05
C TYR A 232 5.47 -15.58 0.75
N GLY A 233 4.30 -15.37 1.36
CA GLY A 233 3.57 -16.41 2.10
C GLY A 233 4.32 -16.82 3.38
N GLY A 234 3.63 -17.13 4.46
CA GLY A 234 4.24 -17.59 5.71
C GLY A 234 4.87 -18.99 5.62
N GLY A 235 5.83 -19.16 4.72
CA GLY A 235 6.54 -20.43 4.50
C GLY A 235 7.77 -20.64 5.39
N ASP A 236 8.05 -19.76 6.34
CA ASP A 236 9.22 -19.86 7.22
C ASP A 236 8.93 -20.44 8.63
N ASP A 237 7.68 -20.72 9.00
CA ASP A 237 7.36 -21.22 10.35
C ASP A 237 7.18 -22.75 10.44
N ASP A 238 7.21 -23.49 9.32
CA ASP A 238 6.97 -24.96 9.35
C ASP A 238 8.25 -25.81 9.29
N ASP A 239 9.44 -25.20 9.18
CA ASP A 239 10.73 -25.94 9.11
C ASP A 239 11.41 -26.07 10.49
N ARG A 240 10.76 -25.69 11.59
CA ARG A 240 11.28 -25.85 12.97
C ARG A 240 10.57 -26.90 13.82
N ALA A 241 9.62 -27.63 13.26
CA ALA A 241 8.96 -28.73 13.97
C ALA A 241 9.07 -30.03 13.16
N GLY A 242 10.21 -30.71 13.27
CA GLY A 242 10.29 -32.05 12.69
C GLY A 242 11.72 -32.58 12.57
N PHE A 243 12.19 -33.25 13.62
CA PHE A 243 13.33 -34.15 13.77
C PHE A 243 14.70 -33.53 13.96
#